data_9c7ece925d2e3b6f767066071bd5f2ec
#
_entry.id   9c7ece925d2e3b6f767066071bd5f2ec
#
_cell.length_a   1.000
_cell.length_b   1.000
_cell.length_c   1.000
_cell.angle_alpha   90.00
_cell.angle_beta   90.00
_cell.angle_gamma   90.00
#
_symmetry.space_group_name_H-M   'P 1'
#
loop_
_entity.id
_entity.type
_entity.pdbx_description
1 polymer ?
#
loop_
_entity_poly.entity_id
_entity_poly.type
_entity_poly.pdbx_seq_one_letter_code
_entity_poly.pdbx_strand_id
1 'polypeptide(L)'
;QVQEALGALGAVGFDLNAACSGFLFAYNTAQAYIASGIYRTILIIGSESLSRIVDWTDRGTCILFGDGAGAVLLQAKEGKSYQPVSHSDGRGGPALTGPGVLGRARSIDQDPKETKTEYITMNGKDVFQFAVRKVPQVIQEVLERNELFLEDIDWFVLHQANARIVDAVARRLRLDIGKFPMNLQDYGNTSSASIPILLNELNRKGVLKKGQKLVLAGFGAGLSWGASVLEWDITE
;
A
#
# COMPACT_ATOMS: atom_id res chain seq x y z
N GLN A 1 15.74 4.09 16.16
CA GLN A 1 16.29 2.73 15.94
C GLN A 1 16.69 2.55 14.47
N VAL A 2 15.75 2.56 13.48
CA VAL A 2 16.09 2.35 12.05
C VAL A 2 17.08 3.41 11.55
N GLN A 3 16.83 4.69 11.80
CA GLN A 3 17.71 5.80 11.44
C GLN A 3 19.13 5.60 11.99
N GLU A 4 19.25 5.21 13.25
CA GLU A 4 20.51 4.94 13.91
C GLU A 4 21.22 3.73 13.30
N ALA A 5 20.49 2.63 13.07
CA ALA A 5 21.05 1.41 12.46
C ALA A 5 21.57 1.65 11.04
N LEU A 6 20.98 2.59 10.31
CA LEU A 6 21.43 2.99 8.97
C LEU A 6 22.55 4.05 8.99
N GLY A 7 22.94 4.57 10.16
CA GLY A 7 23.88 5.67 10.26
C GLY A 7 23.37 6.99 9.67
N ALA A 8 22.07 7.12 9.43
CA ALA A 8 21.46 8.29 8.78
C ALA A 8 21.12 9.38 9.80
N LEU A 9 22.09 9.79 10.63
CA LEU A 9 21.89 10.66 11.78
C LEU A 9 21.33 12.05 11.45
N GLY A 10 21.52 12.54 10.22
CA GLY A 10 20.96 13.81 9.74
C GLY A 10 19.56 13.70 9.12
N ALA A 11 19.00 12.49 9.00
CA ALA A 11 17.69 12.30 8.42
C ALA A 11 16.58 12.60 9.43
N VAL A 12 15.46 13.17 8.94
CA VAL A 12 14.22 13.29 9.72
C VAL A 12 13.40 12.02 9.53
N GLY A 13 12.92 11.43 10.62
CA GLY A 13 12.08 10.24 10.60
C GLY A 13 10.75 10.47 11.30
N PHE A 14 9.67 9.95 10.71
CA PHE A 14 8.34 9.94 11.30
C PHE A 14 7.53 8.77 10.74
N ASP A 15 6.48 8.38 11.45
CA ASP A 15 5.57 7.32 11.05
C ASP A 15 4.34 7.91 10.35
N LEU A 16 3.89 7.23 9.30
CA LEU A 16 2.65 7.52 8.59
C LEU A 16 1.77 6.27 8.61
N ASN A 17 0.51 6.42 8.99
CA ASN A 17 -0.43 5.31 9.01
C ASN A 17 -1.62 5.59 8.10
N ALA A 18 -1.79 4.73 7.10
CA ALA A 18 -2.99 4.63 6.26
C ALA A 18 -3.30 3.15 5.97
N ALA A 19 -3.03 2.26 6.95
CA ALA A 19 -3.21 0.82 6.86
C ALA A 19 -2.63 0.25 5.56
N CYS A 20 -3.38 -0.60 4.83
CA CYS A 20 -2.90 -1.21 3.58
C CYS A 20 -2.60 -0.19 2.45
N SER A 21 -3.13 1.02 2.54
CA SER A 21 -2.76 2.14 1.63
C SER A 21 -1.48 2.88 2.08
N GLY A 22 -0.91 2.51 3.24
CA GLY A 22 0.17 3.24 3.91
C GLY A 22 1.38 3.49 3.04
N PHE A 23 1.86 2.47 2.32
CA PHE A 23 2.98 2.65 1.41
C PHE A 23 2.69 3.67 0.31
N LEU A 24 1.51 3.59 -0.33
CA LEU A 24 1.13 4.52 -1.38
C LEU A 24 1.02 5.96 -0.87
N PHE A 25 0.42 6.15 0.30
CA PHE A 25 0.31 7.48 0.91
C PHE A 25 1.67 8.03 1.33
N ALA A 26 2.58 7.17 1.84
CA ALA A 26 3.96 7.56 2.13
C ALA A 26 4.73 7.92 0.85
N TYR A 27 4.53 7.16 -0.24
CA TYR A 27 5.09 7.44 -1.56
C TYR A 27 4.63 8.81 -2.08
N ASN A 28 3.33 9.10 -2.01
CA ASN A 28 2.76 10.38 -2.45
C ASN A 28 3.27 11.55 -1.60
N THR A 29 3.42 11.35 -0.28
CA THR A 29 4.00 12.33 0.64
C THR A 29 5.46 12.60 0.30
N ALA A 30 6.24 11.56 0.03
CA ALA A 30 7.63 11.68 -0.36
C ALA A 30 7.80 12.41 -1.71
N GLN A 31 6.94 12.12 -2.70
CA GLN A 31 6.92 12.87 -3.96
C GLN A 31 6.66 14.36 -3.73
N ALA A 32 5.70 14.71 -2.85
CA ALA A 32 5.41 16.10 -2.53
C ALA A 32 6.60 16.81 -1.86
N TYR A 33 7.29 16.15 -0.94
CA TYR A 33 8.51 16.70 -0.32
C TYR A 33 9.65 16.89 -1.33
N ILE A 34 9.84 15.94 -2.25
CA ILE A 34 10.84 16.06 -3.31
C ILE A 34 10.46 17.21 -4.26
N ALA A 35 9.21 17.28 -4.69
CA ALA A 35 8.73 18.33 -5.60
C ALA A 35 8.82 19.73 -4.99
N SER A 36 8.62 19.86 -3.68
CA SER A 36 8.78 21.13 -2.95
C SER A 36 10.24 21.50 -2.66
N GLY A 37 11.20 20.61 -2.95
CA GLY A 37 12.62 20.82 -2.68
C GLY A 37 13.02 20.69 -1.22
N ILE A 38 12.11 20.28 -0.32
CA ILE A 38 12.40 20.10 1.11
C ILE A 38 13.42 18.98 1.32
N TYR A 39 13.23 17.86 0.63
CA TYR A 39 14.15 16.72 0.67
C TYR A 39 14.52 16.26 -0.74
N ARG A 40 15.73 15.71 -0.88
CA ARG A 40 16.24 15.17 -2.15
C ARG A 40 16.29 13.66 -2.16
N THR A 41 16.36 13.03 -0.99
CA THR A 41 16.44 11.58 -0.84
C THR A 41 15.55 11.16 0.32
N ILE A 42 14.63 10.25 0.09
CA ILE A 42 13.65 9.78 1.07
C ILE A 42 13.59 8.26 1.02
N LEU A 43 13.78 7.63 2.18
CA LEU A 43 13.56 6.20 2.37
C LEU A 43 12.15 5.99 2.90
N ILE A 44 11.36 5.20 2.18
CA ILE A 44 10.03 4.75 2.60
C ILE A 44 10.14 3.30 3.04
N ILE A 45 9.59 2.98 4.20
CA ILE A 45 9.58 1.63 4.74
C ILE A 45 8.14 1.25 5.05
N GLY A 46 7.63 0.18 4.43
CA GLY A 46 6.44 -0.53 4.85
C GLY A 46 6.85 -1.69 5.75
N SER A 47 6.38 -1.71 6.99
CA SER A 47 6.74 -2.77 7.94
C SER A 47 5.52 -3.18 8.76
N GLU A 48 5.18 -4.45 8.69
CA GLU A 48 3.97 -4.99 9.26
C GLU A 48 4.22 -6.27 10.04
N SER A 49 3.56 -6.40 11.17
CA SER A 49 3.55 -7.60 12.01
C SER A 49 2.10 -7.95 12.36
N LEU A 50 1.32 -8.30 11.33
CA LEU A 50 -0.13 -8.52 11.42
C LEU A 50 -0.47 -9.79 12.18
N SER A 51 0.44 -10.79 12.21
CA SER A 51 0.30 -12.00 13.00
C SER A 51 0.06 -11.72 14.50
N ARG A 52 0.47 -10.55 14.98
CA ARG A 52 0.32 -10.12 16.38
C ARG A 52 -1.06 -9.54 16.71
N ILE A 53 -1.84 -9.22 15.70
CA ILE A 53 -3.12 -8.52 15.84
C ILE A 53 -4.27 -9.24 15.13
N VAL A 54 -4.06 -10.45 14.59
CA VAL A 54 -5.13 -11.32 14.08
C VAL A 54 -5.64 -12.22 15.20
N ASP A 55 -6.92 -12.52 15.18
CA ASP A 55 -7.49 -13.59 16.00
C ASP A 55 -7.24 -14.93 15.32
N TRP A 56 -6.35 -15.75 15.87
CA TRP A 56 -5.99 -17.05 15.30
C TRP A 56 -7.13 -18.09 15.35
N THR A 57 -8.24 -17.78 16.01
CA THR A 57 -9.46 -18.59 16.00
C THR A 57 -10.45 -18.17 14.92
N ASP A 58 -10.32 -16.95 14.37
CA ASP A 58 -11.12 -16.46 13.26
C ASP A 58 -10.47 -16.80 11.92
N ARG A 59 -10.95 -17.88 11.28
CA ARG A 59 -10.48 -18.31 9.96
C ARG A 59 -10.82 -17.32 8.82
N GLY A 60 -11.68 -16.36 9.05
CA GLY A 60 -11.99 -15.30 8.10
C GLY A 60 -10.88 -14.27 7.92
N THR A 61 -10.01 -14.16 8.91
CA THR A 61 -8.91 -13.17 8.94
C THR A 61 -7.53 -13.83 9.05
N CYS A 62 -7.32 -14.79 9.96
CA CYS A 62 -5.98 -15.30 10.27
C CYS A 62 -5.27 -15.99 9.10
N ILE A 63 -6.03 -16.55 8.12
CA ILE A 63 -5.44 -17.19 6.94
C ILE A 63 -5.04 -16.23 5.82
N LEU A 64 -5.36 -14.94 5.96
CA LEU A 64 -5.16 -13.95 4.90
C LEU A 64 -3.91 -13.13 5.12
N PHE A 65 -3.66 -12.71 6.38
CA PHE A 65 -2.63 -11.74 6.71
C PHE A 65 -1.27 -12.40 6.95
N GLY A 66 -0.21 -11.69 6.54
CA GLY A 66 1.17 -12.08 6.73
C GLY A 66 2.01 -10.93 7.29
N ASP A 67 3.19 -11.27 7.81
CA ASP A 67 4.18 -10.31 8.28
C ASP A 67 5.20 -10.05 7.18
N GLY A 68 5.72 -8.84 7.14
CA GLY A 68 6.77 -8.50 6.20
C GLY A 68 7.20 -7.05 6.28
N ALA A 69 8.35 -6.78 5.69
CA ALA A 69 8.86 -5.43 5.52
C ALA A 69 9.47 -5.26 4.13
N GLY A 70 9.26 -4.10 3.54
CA GLY A 70 9.87 -3.70 2.29
C GLY A 70 10.18 -2.22 2.31
N ALA A 71 11.20 -1.81 1.56
CA ALA A 71 11.64 -0.43 1.53
C ALA A 71 11.94 0.03 0.10
N VAL A 72 11.72 1.31 -0.15
CA VAL A 72 12.04 1.98 -1.41
C VAL A 72 12.76 3.28 -1.12
N LEU A 73 13.88 3.50 -1.81
CA LEU A 73 14.60 4.76 -1.79
C LEU A 73 14.16 5.61 -2.98
N LEU A 74 13.62 6.79 -2.69
CA LEU A 74 13.30 7.80 -3.68
C LEU A 74 14.39 8.86 -3.72
N GLN A 75 14.74 9.30 -4.92
CA GLN A 75 15.73 10.35 -5.11
C GLN A 75 15.21 11.39 -6.10
N ALA A 76 15.44 12.66 -5.79
CA ALA A 76 15.12 13.78 -6.67
C ALA A 76 15.86 13.63 -7.99
N LYS A 77 15.13 13.66 -9.08
CA LYS A 77 15.65 13.60 -10.44
C LYS A 77 14.90 14.62 -11.31
N GLU A 78 15.60 15.19 -12.28
CA GLU A 78 14.95 15.97 -13.32
C GLU A 78 14.10 15.08 -14.22
N GLY A 79 12.93 15.55 -14.60
CA GLY A 79 12.01 14.81 -15.45
C GLY A 79 10.54 15.06 -15.13
N LYS A 80 9.66 14.26 -15.74
CA LYS A 80 8.22 14.37 -15.54
C LYS A 80 7.84 13.86 -14.15
N SER A 81 7.15 14.70 -13.39
CA SER A 81 6.49 14.31 -12.14
C SER A 81 5.05 13.93 -12.42
N TYR A 82 4.60 12.81 -11.88
CA TYR A 82 3.22 12.36 -12.00
C TYR A 82 2.41 12.76 -10.77
N GLN A 83 1.20 13.25 -11.00
CA GLN A 83 0.28 13.63 -9.93
C GLN A 83 -0.48 12.40 -9.42
N PRO A 84 -0.42 12.11 -8.11
CA PRO A 84 -1.16 10.99 -7.53
C PRO A 84 -2.65 11.31 -7.37
N VAL A 85 -3.43 10.25 -7.17
CA VAL A 85 -4.84 10.34 -6.77
C VAL A 85 -5.04 9.53 -5.50
N SER A 86 -5.68 10.13 -4.51
CA SER A 86 -5.99 9.49 -3.23
C SER A 86 -7.37 9.89 -2.75
N HIS A 87 -8.08 8.93 -2.18
CA HIS A 87 -9.42 9.09 -1.64
C HIS A 87 -9.57 8.39 -0.30
N SER A 88 -10.56 8.81 0.48
CA SER A 88 -11.02 8.10 1.68
C SER A 88 -12.51 8.25 1.87
N ASP A 89 -13.14 7.25 2.50
CA ASP A 89 -14.55 7.26 2.88
C ASP A 89 -14.73 6.60 4.26
N GLY A 90 -14.80 7.41 5.30
CA GLY A 90 -14.96 6.95 6.68
C GLY A 90 -16.24 6.18 6.96
N ARG A 91 -17.28 6.32 6.11
CA ARG A 91 -18.53 5.54 6.25
C ARG A 91 -18.31 4.05 6.06
N GLY A 92 -17.27 3.67 5.30
CA GLY A 92 -16.86 2.28 5.10
C GLY A 92 -15.98 1.71 6.21
N GLY A 93 -15.59 2.50 7.20
CA GLY A 93 -14.68 2.11 8.28
C GLY A 93 -15.05 0.78 8.96
N PRO A 94 -16.32 0.53 9.32
CA PRO A 94 -16.70 -0.73 9.96
C PRO A 94 -16.42 -2.00 9.15
N ALA A 95 -16.18 -1.90 7.84
CA ALA A 95 -15.90 -3.08 7.00
C ALA A 95 -14.52 -3.70 7.25
N LEU A 96 -13.56 -2.92 7.75
CA LEU A 96 -12.21 -3.38 8.07
C LEU A 96 -11.64 -2.53 9.20
N THR A 97 -11.51 -3.09 10.38
CA THR A 97 -10.97 -2.41 11.56
C THR A 97 -9.79 -3.17 12.13
N GLY A 98 -8.93 -2.49 12.83
CA GLY A 98 -7.81 -3.08 13.56
C GLY A 98 -7.70 -2.48 14.96
N PRO A 99 -6.85 -3.05 15.83
CA PRO A 99 -6.60 -2.50 17.14
C PRO A 99 -6.03 -1.09 16.99
N GLY A 100 -6.85 -0.10 17.34
CA GLY A 100 -6.44 1.30 17.30
C GLY A 100 -5.57 1.67 18.50
N VAL A 101 -4.75 2.70 18.31
CA VAL A 101 -4.02 3.32 19.43
C VAL A 101 -5.00 3.81 20.51
N LEU A 102 -6.20 4.23 20.09
CA LEU A 102 -7.29 4.66 20.97
C LEU A 102 -7.91 3.51 21.78
N GLY A 103 -7.90 2.27 21.30
CA GLY A 103 -8.33 1.09 22.07
C GLY A 103 -7.43 0.80 23.27
N ARG A 104 -6.23 1.40 23.31
CA ARG A 104 -5.33 1.40 24.48
C ARG A 104 -5.38 2.69 25.31
N ALA A 105 -5.97 3.75 24.79
CA ALA A 105 -6.24 4.97 25.55
C ALA A 105 -7.45 4.69 26.43
N ARG A 106 -7.18 4.20 27.66
CA ARG A 106 -8.23 4.06 28.68
C ARG A 106 -8.90 5.41 28.85
N SER A 107 -10.22 5.45 28.71
CA SER A 107 -10.95 6.53 29.34
C SER A 107 -10.71 6.41 30.86
N ILE A 108 -10.59 7.53 31.55
CA ILE A 108 -10.31 7.58 32.99
C ILE A 108 -11.34 6.76 33.80
N ASP A 109 -12.49 6.45 33.19
CA ASP A 109 -13.62 5.77 33.79
C ASP A 109 -13.77 4.28 33.42
N GLN A 110 -12.85 3.67 32.67
CA GLN A 110 -12.96 2.25 32.30
C GLN A 110 -12.24 1.33 33.29
N ASP A 111 -12.92 0.25 33.72
CA ASP A 111 -12.35 -0.78 34.56
C ASP A 111 -11.09 -1.41 33.92
N PRO A 112 -9.94 -1.47 34.64
CA PRO A 112 -8.72 -2.10 34.15
C PRO A 112 -8.86 -3.56 33.71
N LYS A 113 -9.94 -4.24 34.04
CA LYS A 113 -10.20 -5.65 33.74
C LYS A 113 -10.91 -5.85 32.39
N GLU A 114 -11.41 -4.80 31.73
CA GLU A 114 -12.10 -4.88 30.43
C GLU A 114 -11.21 -4.63 29.22
N THR A 115 -9.91 -4.85 29.31
CA THR A 115 -9.04 -4.80 28.12
C THR A 115 -9.31 -6.00 27.22
N LYS A 116 -10.35 -5.94 26.39
CA LYS A 116 -10.44 -6.81 25.21
C LYS A 116 -9.26 -6.46 24.31
N THR A 117 -8.40 -7.44 24.07
CA THR A 117 -7.42 -7.34 22.99
C THR A 117 -8.23 -7.26 21.70
N GLU A 118 -8.27 -6.08 21.11
CA GLU A 118 -8.98 -5.91 19.84
C GLU A 118 -8.09 -6.51 18.73
N TYR A 119 -8.68 -7.42 17.98
CA TYR A 119 -8.07 -8.01 16.81
C TYR A 119 -8.55 -7.29 15.53
N ILE A 120 -7.89 -7.55 14.41
CA ILE A 120 -8.41 -7.16 13.10
C ILE A 120 -9.77 -7.83 12.90
N THR A 121 -10.77 -7.03 12.52
CA THR A 121 -12.08 -7.54 12.08
C THR A 121 -12.33 -7.12 10.65
N MET A 122 -12.92 -8.01 9.85
CA MET A 122 -13.15 -7.75 8.44
C MET A 122 -14.46 -8.35 7.94
N ASN A 123 -15.28 -7.53 7.30
CA ASN A 123 -16.32 -8.00 6.40
C ASN A 123 -15.74 -8.19 4.99
N GLY A 124 -15.28 -9.39 4.70
CA GLY A 124 -14.58 -9.70 3.45
C GLY A 124 -15.41 -9.44 2.20
N LYS A 125 -16.75 -9.55 2.26
CA LYS A 125 -17.65 -9.24 1.14
C LYS A 125 -17.65 -7.74 0.82
N ASP A 126 -17.76 -6.90 1.85
CA ASP A 126 -17.82 -5.44 1.67
C ASP A 126 -16.47 -4.90 1.21
N VAL A 127 -15.38 -5.40 1.79
CA VAL A 127 -14.01 -5.06 1.36
C VAL A 127 -13.77 -5.48 -0.10
N PHE A 128 -14.19 -6.69 -0.49
CA PHE A 128 -14.09 -7.14 -1.88
C PHE A 128 -14.86 -6.23 -2.84
N GLN A 129 -16.14 -5.96 -2.54
CA GLN A 129 -16.99 -5.10 -3.37
C GLN A 129 -16.42 -3.67 -3.50
N PHE A 130 -15.90 -3.14 -2.41
CA PHE A 130 -15.22 -1.85 -2.40
C PHE A 130 -14.01 -1.86 -3.34
N ALA A 131 -13.09 -2.82 -3.15
CA ALA A 131 -11.85 -2.89 -3.90
C ALA A 131 -12.09 -3.04 -5.41
N VAL A 132 -12.93 -4.00 -5.82
CA VAL A 132 -13.18 -4.26 -7.26
C VAL A 132 -13.92 -3.11 -7.95
N ARG A 133 -14.55 -2.22 -7.20
CA ARG A 133 -15.20 -1.02 -7.74
C ARG A 133 -14.25 0.17 -7.78
N LYS A 134 -13.54 0.43 -6.68
CA LYS A 134 -12.77 1.67 -6.49
C LYS A 134 -11.38 1.62 -7.11
N VAL A 135 -10.72 0.45 -7.10
CA VAL A 135 -9.36 0.34 -7.65
C VAL A 135 -9.32 0.61 -9.16
N PRO A 136 -10.19 0.03 -10.01
CA PRO A 136 -10.20 0.39 -11.43
C PRO A 136 -10.51 1.87 -11.67
N GLN A 137 -11.42 2.46 -10.89
CA GLN A 137 -11.78 3.88 -11.02
C GLN A 137 -10.58 4.79 -10.72
N VAL A 138 -9.86 4.54 -9.62
CA VAL A 138 -8.72 5.38 -9.25
C VAL A 138 -7.52 5.18 -10.17
N ILE A 139 -7.37 3.98 -10.78
CA ILE A 139 -6.37 3.76 -11.84
C ILE A 139 -6.69 4.61 -13.06
N GLN A 140 -7.93 4.62 -13.54
CA GLN A 140 -8.35 5.47 -14.65
C GLN A 140 -8.17 6.95 -14.32
N GLU A 141 -8.59 7.38 -13.13
CA GLU A 141 -8.45 8.77 -12.68
C GLU A 141 -6.99 9.24 -12.63
N VAL A 142 -6.06 8.41 -12.14
CA VAL A 142 -4.64 8.79 -12.11
C VAL A 142 -4.04 8.86 -13.49
N LEU A 143 -4.47 8.02 -14.42
CA LEU A 143 -4.03 8.07 -15.82
C LEU A 143 -4.56 9.33 -16.52
N GLU A 144 -5.86 9.62 -16.41
CA GLU A 144 -6.48 10.83 -16.94
C GLU A 144 -5.79 12.10 -16.42
N ARG A 145 -5.50 12.16 -15.10
CA ARG A 145 -4.82 13.30 -14.47
C ARG A 145 -3.41 13.55 -15.03
N ASN A 146 -2.77 12.51 -15.51
CA ASN A 146 -1.41 12.57 -16.05
C ASN A 146 -1.35 12.51 -17.59
N GLU A 147 -2.50 12.58 -18.26
CA GLU A 147 -2.60 12.49 -19.72
C GLU A 147 -1.98 11.20 -20.28
N LEU A 148 -2.27 10.08 -19.59
CA LEU A 148 -1.81 8.73 -19.95
C LEU A 148 -2.99 7.83 -20.27
N PHE A 149 -2.72 6.79 -21.06
CA PHE A 149 -3.65 5.73 -21.39
C PHE A 149 -3.21 4.41 -20.73
N LEU A 150 -4.12 3.43 -20.67
CA LEU A 150 -3.83 2.10 -20.11
C LEU A 150 -2.71 1.39 -20.87
N GLU A 151 -2.59 1.64 -22.15
CA GLU A 151 -1.58 1.07 -23.05
C GLU A 151 -0.17 1.59 -22.75
N ASP A 152 -0.05 2.80 -22.19
CA ASP A 152 1.23 3.41 -21.81
C ASP A 152 1.86 2.74 -20.59
N ILE A 153 1.10 1.88 -19.88
CA ILE A 153 1.52 1.27 -18.64
C ILE A 153 2.02 -0.16 -18.88
N ASP A 154 3.23 -0.42 -18.45
CA ASP A 154 3.85 -1.74 -18.52
C ASP A 154 3.32 -2.67 -17.43
N TRP A 155 3.23 -2.16 -16.18
CA TRP A 155 2.88 -2.96 -15.01
C TRP A 155 1.88 -2.24 -14.09
N PHE A 156 0.92 -3.00 -13.57
CA PHE A 156 -0.02 -2.57 -12.53
C PHE A 156 0.31 -3.30 -11.23
N VAL A 157 1.02 -2.63 -10.32
CA VAL A 157 1.47 -3.18 -9.05
C VAL A 157 0.46 -2.80 -7.97
N LEU A 158 -0.45 -3.71 -7.69
CA LEU A 158 -1.52 -3.50 -6.70
C LEU A 158 -1.08 -3.98 -5.31
N HIS A 159 -1.68 -3.41 -4.28
CA HIS A 159 -1.66 -4.01 -2.94
C HIS A 159 -2.10 -5.47 -3.01
N GLN A 160 -1.33 -6.37 -2.38
CA GLN A 160 -1.49 -7.82 -2.43
C GLN A 160 -2.49 -8.31 -1.35
N ALA A 161 -3.78 -7.96 -1.51
CA ALA A 161 -4.81 -8.34 -0.56
C ALA A 161 -5.41 -9.73 -0.84
N ASN A 162 -5.73 -9.99 -2.12
CA ASN A 162 -6.39 -11.23 -2.57
C ASN A 162 -6.29 -11.34 -4.09
N ALA A 163 -5.90 -12.49 -4.62
CA ALA A 163 -5.79 -12.75 -6.07
C ALA A 163 -7.08 -12.46 -6.83
N ARG A 164 -8.24 -12.78 -6.22
CA ARG A 164 -9.55 -12.54 -6.84
C ARG A 164 -9.85 -11.06 -7.05
N ILE A 165 -9.30 -10.19 -6.21
CA ILE A 165 -9.41 -8.73 -6.39
C ILE A 165 -8.56 -8.32 -7.58
N VAL A 166 -7.32 -8.76 -7.66
CA VAL A 166 -6.41 -8.45 -8.78
C VAL A 166 -7.01 -8.90 -10.11
N ASP A 167 -7.52 -10.14 -10.19
CA ASP A 167 -8.23 -10.66 -11.35
C ASP A 167 -9.45 -9.82 -11.75
N ALA A 168 -10.24 -9.40 -10.77
CA ALA A 168 -11.44 -8.61 -11.03
C ALA A 168 -11.09 -7.20 -11.54
N VAL A 169 -10.00 -6.61 -11.02
CA VAL A 169 -9.48 -5.31 -11.48
C VAL A 169 -8.99 -5.41 -12.92
N ALA A 170 -8.16 -6.41 -13.24
CA ALA A 170 -7.65 -6.65 -14.60
C ALA A 170 -8.81 -6.79 -15.62
N ARG A 171 -9.79 -7.63 -15.28
CA ARG A 171 -11.00 -7.82 -16.13
C ARG A 171 -11.81 -6.54 -16.32
N ARG A 172 -11.98 -5.74 -15.28
CA ARG A 172 -12.71 -4.46 -15.38
C ARG A 172 -12.00 -3.43 -16.24
N LEU A 173 -10.68 -3.41 -16.17
CA LEU A 173 -9.84 -2.57 -17.03
C LEU A 173 -9.69 -3.15 -18.44
N ARG A 174 -10.15 -4.38 -18.69
CA ARG A 174 -10.00 -5.13 -19.96
C ARG A 174 -8.54 -5.32 -20.35
N LEU A 175 -7.69 -5.57 -19.37
CA LEU A 175 -6.26 -5.79 -19.55
C LEU A 175 -5.89 -7.26 -19.30
N ASP A 176 -4.78 -7.68 -19.92
CA ASP A 176 -4.19 -8.97 -19.64
C ASP A 176 -3.73 -9.05 -18.18
N ILE A 177 -4.12 -10.14 -17.49
CA ILE A 177 -3.69 -10.43 -16.12
C ILE A 177 -2.16 -10.50 -15.98
N GLY A 178 -1.44 -10.83 -17.04
CA GLY A 178 0.01 -10.83 -17.09
C GLY A 178 0.65 -9.48 -16.78
N LYS A 179 -0.08 -8.36 -16.94
CA LYS A 179 0.37 -7.02 -16.51
C LYS A 179 0.19 -6.76 -15.00
N PHE A 180 -0.40 -7.68 -14.25
CA PHE A 180 -0.70 -7.57 -12.82
C PHE A 180 0.09 -8.61 -12.02
N PRO A 181 1.37 -8.35 -11.72
CA PRO A 181 2.19 -9.30 -10.98
C PRO A 181 1.62 -9.53 -9.58
N MET A 182 1.79 -10.77 -9.08
CA MET A 182 1.33 -11.19 -7.76
C MET A 182 2.39 -12.06 -7.09
N ASN A 183 2.51 -11.93 -5.75
CA ASN A 183 3.33 -12.77 -4.88
C ASN A 183 2.63 -13.12 -3.56
N LEU A 184 1.35 -12.82 -3.47
CA LEU A 184 0.56 -13.05 -2.25
C LEU A 184 0.45 -14.53 -1.86
N GLN A 185 0.68 -15.47 -2.78
CA GLN A 185 0.74 -16.91 -2.48
C GLN A 185 1.92 -17.28 -1.58
N ASP A 186 2.98 -16.46 -1.61
CA ASP A 186 4.20 -16.68 -0.83
C ASP A 186 4.19 -15.92 0.50
N TYR A 187 3.56 -14.73 0.53
CA TYR A 187 3.63 -13.80 1.67
C TYR A 187 2.28 -13.51 2.33
N GLY A 188 1.16 -13.83 1.67
CA GLY A 188 -0.16 -13.39 2.11
C GLY A 188 -0.33 -11.87 1.97
N ASN A 189 -1.31 -11.33 2.69
CA ASN A 189 -1.55 -9.89 2.77
C ASN A 189 -0.63 -9.27 3.84
N THR A 190 0.48 -8.68 3.43
CA THR A 190 1.42 -7.96 4.28
C THR A 190 1.13 -6.45 4.36
N SER A 191 -0.14 -6.06 4.18
CA SER A 191 -0.62 -4.67 4.30
C SER A 191 0.25 -3.65 3.53
N SER A 192 0.80 -2.64 4.19
CA SER A 192 1.64 -1.61 3.57
C SER A 192 2.96 -2.15 3.00
N ALA A 193 3.47 -3.27 3.50
CA ALA A 193 4.70 -3.88 3.00
C ALA A 193 4.52 -4.59 1.64
N SER A 194 3.29 -4.90 1.22
CA SER A 194 3.03 -5.76 0.05
C SER A 194 3.55 -5.18 -1.26
N ILE A 195 3.35 -3.89 -1.51
CA ILE A 195 3.82 -3.23 -2.74
C ILE A 195 5.36 -3.20 -2.79
N PRO A 196 6.08 -2.71 -1.77
CA PRO A 196 7.54 -2.65 -1.83
C PRO A 196 8.21 -4.03 -1.87
N ILE A 197 7.63 -5.06 -1.23
CA ILE A 197 8.11 -6.45 -1.36
C ILE A 197 7.98 -6.92 -2.80
N LEU A 198 6.82 -6.73 -3.43
CA LEU A 198 6.59 -7.12 -4.82
C LEU A 198 7.52 -6.37 -5.79
N LEU A 199 7.68 -5.06 -5.62
CA LEU A 199 8.61 -4.26 -6.44
C LEU A 199 10.04 -4.78 -6.35
N ASN A 200 10.54 -5.08 -5.13
CA ASN A 200 11.86 -5.65 -4.94
C ASN A 200 12.02 -7.01 -5.62
N GLU A 201 11.00 -7.86 -5.53
CA GLU A 201 11.03 -9.19 -6.16
C GLU A 201 11.08 -9.10 -7.69
N LEU A 202 10.23 -8.25 -8.26
CA LEU A 202 10.21 -8.02 -9.71
C LEU A 202 11.53 -7.43 -10.21
N ASN A 203 12.13 -6.51 -9.44
CA ASN A 203 13.44 -5.96 -9.77
C ASN A 203 14.53 -7.04 -9.74
N ARG A 204 14.60 -7.83 -8.65
CA ARG A 204 15.60 -8.92 -8.51
C ARG A 204 15.46 -10.02 -9.56
N LYS A 205 14.25 -10.26 -10.04
CA LYS A 205 13.99 -11.20 -11.15
C LYS A 205 14.25 -10.58 -12.54
N GLY A 206 14.69 -9.32 -12.60
CA GLY A 206 14.92 -8.59 -13.84
C GLY A 206 13.64 -8.39 -14.67
N VAL A 207 12.47 -8.42 -14.06
CA VAL A 207 11.17 -8.17 -14.73
C VAL A 207 10.99 -6.68 -14.98
N LEU A 208 11.32 -5.84 -14.00
CA LEU A 208 11.27 -4.39 -14.16
C LEU A 208 12.51 -3.90 -14.93
N LYS A 209 12.27 -3.07 -15.93
CA LYS A 209 13.29 -2.47 -16.76
C LYS A 209 13.23 -0.95 -16.68
N LYS A 210 14.38 -0.31 -16.73
CA LYS A 210 14.47 1.16 -16.75
C LYS A 210 13.63 1.74 -17.88
N GLY A 211 12.89 2.81 -17.55
CA GLY A 211 11.98 3.51 -18.45
C GLY A 211 10.56 2.94 -18.51
N GLN A 212 10.31 1.76 -17.92
CA GLN A 212 8.96 1.22 -17.82
C GLN A 212 8.10 2.07 -16.90
N LYS A 213 6.82 2.25 -17.29
CA LYS A 213 5.83 2.96 -16.48
C LYS A 213 5.01 1.97 -15.67
N LEU A 214 4.91 2.23 -14.39
CA LEU A 214 4.14 1.44 -13.44
C LEU A 214 3.01 2.27 -12.85
N VAL A 215 1.85 1.64 -12.67
CA VAL A 215 0.80 2.14 -11.77
C VAL A 215 0.90 1.39 -10.47
N LEU A 216 1.09 2.11 -9.36
CA LEU A 216 0.92 1.59 -8.02
C LEU A 216 -0.51 1.87 -7.56
N ALA A 217 -1.21 0.90 -6.99
CA ALA A 217 -2.53 1.12 -6.41
C ALA A 217 -2.67 0.44 -5.05
N GLY A 218 -3.00 1.25 -4.04
CA GLY A 218 -3.23 0.83 -2.66
C GLY A 218 -4.69 1.04 -2.25
N PHE A 219 -5.20 0.15 -1.42
CA PHE A 219 -6.54 0.23 -0.87
C PHE A 219 -6.63 -0.55 0.44
N GLY A 220 -7.48 -0.13 1.35
CA GLY A 220 -7.61 -0.80 2.64
C GLY A 220 -8.50 -0.07 3.64
N ALA A 221 -8.22 -0.34 4.92
CA ALA A 221 -8.97 0.25 6.03
C ALA A 221 -9.01 1.78 5.96
N GLY A 222 -10.13 2.31 6.47
CA GLY A 222 -10.45 3.72 6.44
C GLY A 222 -11.91 3.97 6.05
N LEU A 223 -12.46 3.54 4.90
CA LEU A 223 -11.72 2.97 3.77
C LEU A 223 -10.88 4.04 3.09
N SER A 224 -9.69 3.66 2.65
CA SER A 224 -8.79 4.52 1.89
C SER A 224 -8.31 3.81 0.62
N TRP A 225 -8.08 4.55 -0.46
CA TRP A 225 -7.55 4.01 -1.71
C TRP A 225 -6.87 5.11 -2.51
N GLY A 226 -6.01 4.69 -3.42
CA GLY A 226 -5.33 5.62 -4.31
C GLY A 226 -4.53 4.91 -5.38
N ALA A 227 -4.04 5.71 -6.32
CA ALA A 227 -3.10 5.26 -7.35
C ALA A 227 -2.05 6.33 -7.62
N SER A 228 -0.87 5.88 -8.04
CA SER A 228 0.25 6.72 -8.45
C SER A 228 0.94 6.12 -9.64
N VAL A 229 1.43 6.95 -10.53
CA VAL A 229 2.28 6.53 -11.65
C VAL A 229 3.73 6.77 -11.27
N LEU A 230 4.61 5.88 -11.68
CA LEU A 230 6.06 6.08 -11.62
C LEU A 230 6.72 5.52 -12.87
N GLU A 231 7.87 6.07 -13.22
CA GLU A 231 8.79 5.49 -14.19
C GLU A 231 9.90 4.77 -13.43
N TRP A 232 10.13 3.51 -13.78
CA TRP A 232 11.16 2.70 -13.14
C TRP A 232 12.54 3.15 -13.58
N ASP A 233 13.42 3.49 -12.65
CA ASP A 233 14.73 4.07 -12.95
C ASP A 233 15.91 3.30 -12.35
N ILE A 234 15.67 2.15 -11.75
CA ILE A 234 16.75 1.30 -11.26
C ILE A 234 17.37 0.55 -12.45
N THR A 235 18.67 0.67 -12.59
CA THR A 235 19.52 -0.21 -13.43
C THR A 235 20.10 -1.30 -12.56
N GLU A 236 20.25 -2.51 -13.12
CA GLU A 236 20.97 -3.61 -12.47
C GLU A 236 22.38 -3.22 -12.08
#